data_b829af76877be154281a80ad984a2a0f
#
_entry.id   b829af76877be154281a80ad984a2a0f
#
_cell.length_a   1.000
_cell.length_b   1.000
_cell.length_c   1.000
_cell.angle_alpha   90.00
_cell.angle_beta   90.00
_cell.angle_gamma   90.00
#
_symmetry.space_group_name_H-M   'P 1'
#
loop_
_entity.id
_entity.type
_entity.pdbx_description
1 polymer ?
#
loop_
_entity_poly.entity_id
_entity_poly.type
_entity_poly.pdbx_seq_one_letter_code
_entity_poly.pdbx_strand_id
1 'polypeptide(L)'
;MQRNEVVQLTVVPKGLADPFPYILDYARGKRVLNVGASGGVENYLPTKRESWLHHRLGKVAAELVGIDIDSESVAFAAQHGINLLVADCEKCSFTQTFDLIVLSDVIEHVNSPLLAIKNLAKQLSPNGYLLITTPNPNHYGLVLRAWLGRHTEVYYDHVSALLPEHFQAISNRLGLKLCDVMFFSHLDRRSFENRLKSYLARLLGRLAPRCHGSLMVVLQLD
;
A
#
# COMPACT_ATOMS: atom_id res chain seq x y z
N MET A 1 -25.44 11.19 -10.40
CA MET A 1 -24.51 11.23 -9.25
C MET A 1 -25.03 12.28 -8.27
N GLN A 2 -25.60 11.85 -7.15
CA GLN A 2 -26.12 12.77 -6.13
C GLN A 2 -24.96 13.47 -5.45
N ARG A 3 -24.84 14.77 -5.58
CA ARG A 3 -23.67 15.57 -5.14
C ARG A 3 -23.52 15.73 -3.62
N ASN A 4 -24.49 15.28 -2.83
CA ASN A 4 -24.56 15.51 -1.36
C ASN A 4 -24.63 14.22 -0.52
N GLU A 5 -24.40 13.03 -1.12
CA GLU A 5 -24.37 11.79 -0.34
C GLU A 5 -23.00 11.57 0.29
N VAL A 6 -23.00 11.30 1.58
CA VAL A 6 -21.80 10.88 2.32
C VAL A 6 -21.48 9.44 1.95
N VAL A 7 -20.24 9.18 1.54
CA VAL A 7 -19.79 7.83 1.21
C VAL A 7 -19.73 7.00 2.50
N GLN A 8 -20.41 5.88 2.50
CA GLN A 8 -20.35 4.90 3.59
C GLN A 8 -19.53 3.71 3.17
N LEU A 9 -18.72 3.18 4.09
CA LEU A 9 -17.98 1.95 3.85
C LEU A 9 -18.92 0.76 3.80
N THR A 10 -18.71 -0.11 2.82
CA THR A 10 -19.44 -1.38 2.68
C THR A 10 -18.86 -2.49 3.53
N VAL A 11 -17.67 -2.26 4.12
CA VAL A 11 -16.94 -3.23 4.94
C VAL A 11 -16.61 -2.64 6.31
N VAL A 12 -16.51 -3.51 7.32
CA VAL A 12 -16.12 -3.11 8.67
C VAL A 12 -14.60 -3.09 8.76
N PRO A 13 -13.98 -1.92 9.06
CA PRO A 13 -12.54 -1.82 9.22
C PRO A 13 -12.01 -2.66 10.38
N LYS A 14 -10.83 -3.28 10.19
CA LYS A 14 -10.19 -4.16 11.17
C LYS A 14 -8.79 -3.63 11.53
N GLY A 15 -8.34 -3.95 12.73
CA GLY A 15 -6.93 -3.78 13.12
C GLY A 15 -6.12 -5.00 12.69
N LEU A 16 -4.90 -4.78 12.20
CA LEU A 16 -3.95 -5.81 11.81
C LEU A 16 -2.62 -5.65 12.56
N ALA A 17 -2.08 -6.73 13.09
CA ALA A 17 -0.82 -6.67 13.85
C ALA A 17 0.40 -6.50 12.94
N ASP A 18 0.41 -7.21 11.80
CA ASP A 18 1.46 -7.21 10.78
C ASP A 18 0.82 -7.38 9.39
N PRO A 19 1.03 -6.47 8.43
CA PRO A 19 0.46 -6.57 7.10
C PRO A 19 1.13 -7.65 6.23
N PHE A 20 2.40 -7.96 6.47
CA PHE A 20 3.16 -8.85 5.59
C PHE A 20 2.57 -10.26 5.45
N PRO A 21 2.22 -10.99 6.52
CA PRO A 21 1.62 -12.31 6.38
C PRO A 21 0.35 -12.28 5.53
N TYR A 22 -0.48 -11.24 5.72
CA TYR A 22 -1.71 -11.05 4.96
C TYR A 22 -1.44 -10.83 3.47
N ILE A 23 -0.49 -9.93 3.12
CA ILE A 23 -0.09 -9.68 1.74
C ILE A 23 0.45 -10.95 1.07
N LEU A 24 1.29 -11.70 1.79
CA LEU A 24 1.90 -12.93 1.28
C LEU A 24 0.87 -14.06 1.07
N ASP A 25 -0.16 -14.15 1.92
CA ASP A 25 -1.24 -15.11 1.73
C ASP A 25 -2.06 -14.80 0.47
N TYR A 26 -2.33 -13.52 0.20
CA TYR A 26 -2.95 -13.11 -1.07
C TYR A 26 -2.07 -13.42 -2.29
N ALA A 27 -0.75 -13.37 -2.16
CA ALA A 27 0.20 -13.58 -3.25
C ALA A 27 0.47 -15.06 -3.57
N ARG A 28 0.17 -15.96 -2.64
CA ARG A 28 0.56 -17.37 -2.73
C ARG A 28 0.00 -18.05 -3.98
N GLY A 29 0.91 -18.57 -4.81
CA GLY A 29 0.58 -19.29 -6.05
C GLY A 29 -0.05 -18.46 -7.16
N LYS A 30 0.02 -17.13 -7.06
CA LYS A 30 -0.58 -16.18 -8.01
C LYS A 30 0.44 -15.51 -8.91
N ARG A 31 -0.02 -14.99 -10.04
CA ARG A 31 0.74 -14.02 -10.85
C ARG A 31 0.60 -12.65 -10.19
N VAL A 32 1.71 -12.10 -9.75
CA VAL A 32 1.75 -10.88 -8.94
C VAL A 32 2.48 -9.76 -9.68
N LEU A 33 1.86 -8.58 -9.72
CA LEU A 33 2.53 -7.33 -10.05
C LEU A 33 2.82 -6.56 -8.76
N ASN A 34 4.09 -6.28 -8.47
CA ASN A 34 4.49 -5.42 -7.37
C ASN A 34 4.88 -4.04 -7.90
N VAL A 35 4.11 -3.03 -7.55
CA VAL A 35 4.31 -1.62 -7.95
C VAL A 35 5.05 -0.89 -6.86
N GLY A 36 6.01 -0.03 -7.23
CA GLY A 36 6.95 0.60 -6.28
C GLY A 36 7.95 -0.44 -5.73
N ALA A 37 8.33 -1.40 -6.58
CA ALA A 37 9.07 -2.57 -6.16
C ALA A 37 10.49 -2.24 -5.66
N SER A 38 11.10 -1.14 -6.12
CA SER A 38 12.44 -0.71 -5.73
C SER A 38 12.46 0.27 -4.54
N GLY A 39 11.31 0.65 -4.00
CA GLY A 39 11.23 1.62 -2.92
C GLY A 39 12.15 1.28 -1.74
N GLY A 40 13.16 2.13 -1.48
CA GLY A 40 14.16 1.95 -0.42
C GLY A 40 15.06 0.71 -0.59
N VAL A 41 15.26 0.23 -1.83
CA VAL A 41 16.03 -0.99 -2.14
C VAL A 41 17.45 -0.98 -1.56
N GLU A 42 18.09 0.18 -1.44
CA GLU A 42 19.41 0.36 -0.86
C GLU A 42 19.47 -0.02 0.64
N ASN A 43 18.34 0.03 1.33
CA ASN A 43 18.22 -0.39 2.73
C ASN A 43 18.12 -1.91 2.88
N TYR A 44 17.80 -2.63 1.81
CA TYR A 44 17.58 -4.08 1.81
C TYR A 44 18.72 -4.86 1.15
N LEU A 45 19.33 -4.31 0.11
CA LEU A 45 20.40 -4.97 -0.63
C LEU A 45 21.79 -4.47 -0.22
N PRO A 46 22.79 -5.34 -0.20
CA PRO A 46 22.68 -6.79 -0.45
C PRO A 46 22.29 -7.62 0.78
N THR A 47 22.30 -7.05 2.00
CA THR A 47 22.38 -7.82 3.27
C THR A 47 21.05 -8.12 3.95
N LYS A 48 19.97 -7.36 3.64
CA LYS A 48 18.66 -7.47 4.30
C LYS A 48 17.55 -7.89 3.35
N ARG A 49 17.87 -8.61 2.28
CA ARG A 49 16.94 -9.03 1.23
C ARG A 49 15.66 -9.69 1.79
N GLU A 50 15.79 -10.49 2.85
CA GLU A 50 14.67 -11.17 3.51
C GLU A 50 13.61 -10.23 4.12
N SER A 51 13.96 -8.97 4.37
CA SER A 51 13.04 -7.95 4.88
C SER A 51 12.33 -7.17 3.76
N TRP A 52 12.75 -7.35 2.51
CA TRP A 52 12.21 -6.63 1.36
C TRP A 52 10.94 -7.30 0.84
N LEU A 53 9.85 -6.54 0.70
CA LEU A 53 8.56 -7.07 0.28
C LEU A 53 8.65 -7.78 -1.08
N HIS A 54 9.31 -7.17 -2.07
CA HIS A 54 9.45 -7.76 -3.40
C HIS A 54 10.11 -9.15 -3.33
N HIS A 55 11.19 -9.30 -2.57
CA HIS A 55 11.85 -10.59 -2.39
C HIS A 55 10.94 -11.62 -1.70
N ARG A 56 10.18 -11.19 -0.68
CA ARG A 56 9.24 -12.07 0.04
C ARG A 56 8.08 -12.52 -0.86
N LEU A 57 7.57 -11.63 -1.71
CA LEU A 57 6.56 -11.97 -2.73
C LEU A 57 7.09 -13.04 -3.69
N GLY A 58 8.34 -12.90 -4.15
CA GLY A 58 8.98 -13.87 -5.04
C GLY A 58 9.11 -15.28 -4.48
N LYS A 59 9.07 -15.43 -3.13
CA LYS A 59 9.10 -16.75 -2.50
C LYS A 59 7.76 -17.50 -2.50
N VAL A 60 6.65 -16.79 -2.69
CA VAL A 60 5.30 -17.36 -2.55
C VAL A 60 4.47 -17.25 -3.83
N ALA A 61 4.75 -16.27 -4.69
CA ALA A 61 4.08 -16.07 -5.96
C ALA A 61 4.45 -17.18 -6.96
N ALA A 62 3.54 -17.52 -7.85
CA ALA A 62 3.84 -18.38 -8.99
C ALA A 62 4.66 -17.62 -10.05
N GLU A 63 4.38 -16.34 -10.23
CA GLU A 63 5.10 -15.42 -11.10
C GLU A 63 5.10 -14.04 -10.44
N LEU A 64 6.24 -13.33 -10.47
CA LEU A 64 6.37 -12.00 -9.92
C LEU A 64 6.98 -11.04 -10.95
N VAL A 65 6.27 -9.97 -11.24
CA VAL A 65 6.78 -8.81 -11.98
C VAL A 65 6.89 -7.64 -11.00
N GLY A 66 8.03 -6.96 -10.99
CA GLY A 66 8.23 -5.73 -10.22
C GLY A 66 8.38 -4.54 -11.15
N ILE A 67 7.69 -3.44 -10.84
CA ILE A 67 7.86 -2.17 -11.54
C ILE A 67 8.15 -1.04 -10.57
N ASP A 68 8.90 -0.06 -11.04
CA ASP A 68 9.10 1.21 -10.35
C ASP A 68 9.28 2.34 -11.36
N ILE A 69 8.95 3.56 -10.98
CA ILE A 69 9.19 4.74 -11.81
C ILE A 69 10.64 5.23 -11.69
N ASP A 70 11.32 4.91 -10.58
CA ASP A 70 12.69 5.32 -10.31
C ASP A 70 13.69 4.39 -11.02
N SER A 71 14.23 4.89 -12.13
CA SER A 71 15.20 4.17 -12.95
C SER A 71 16.54 3.92 -12.24
N GLU A 72 16.95 4.77 -11.29
CA GLU A 72 18.20 4.61 -10.55
C GLU A 72 18.10 3.45 -9.57
N SER A 73 17.02 3.39 -8.78
CA SER A 73 16.75 2.27 -7.87
C SER A 73 16.53 0.96 -8.61
N VAL A 74 15.89 0.97 -9.79
CA VAL A 74 15.76 -0.21 -10.66
C VAL A 74 17.16 -0.67 -11.14
N ALA A 75 18.01 0.24 -11.59
CA ALA A 75 19.37 -0.09 -12.01
C ALA A 75 20.21 -0.64 -10.84
N PHE A 76 20.03 -0.09 -9.64
CA PHE A 76 20.67 -0.60 -8.42
C PHE A 76 20.22 -2.03 -8.10
N ALA A 77 18.93 -2.33 -8.19
CA ALA A 77 18.42 -3.69 -8.01
C ALA A 77 19.02 -4.67 -9.02
N ALA A 78 19.15 -4.24 -10.30
CA ALA A 78 19.73 -5.05 -11.37
C ALA A 78 21.21 -5.42 -11.09
N GLN A 79 22.01 -4.51 -10.52
CA GLN A 79 23.38 -4.79 -10.09
C GLN A 79 23.46 -5.90 -9.03
N HIS A 80 22.38 -6.15 -8.31
CA HIS A 80 22.25 -7.21 -7.31
C HIS A 80 21.48 -8.45 -7.80
N GLY A 81 21.30 -8.57 -9.13
CA GLY A 81 20.65 -9.72 -9.77
C GLY A 81 19.13 -9.76 -9.62
N ILE A 82 18.49 -8.60 -9.39
CA ILE A 82 17.02 -8.49 -9.31
C ILE A 82 16.51 -7.71 -10.53
N ASN A 83 15.66 -8.36 -11.32
CA ASN A 83 15.08 -7.75 -12.52
C ASN A 83 13.78 -7.02 -12.17
N LEU A 84 13.82 -5.70 -12.26
CA LEU A 84 12.64 -4.83 -12.18
C LEU A 84 12.49 -4.08 -13.51
N LEU A 85 11.28 -3.62 -13.81
CA LEU A 85 10.99 -2.83 -15.00
C LEU A 85 10.78 -1.36 -14.59
N VAL A 86 11.33 -0.43 -15.37
CA VAL A 86 11.02 0.99 -15.22
C VAL A 86 9.65 1.24 -15.84
N ALA A 87 8.65 1.58 -15.02
CA ALA A 87 7.30 1.85 -15.50
C ALA A 87 6.51 2.74 -14.54
N ASP A 88 5.68 3.61 -15.11
CA ASP A 88 4.74 4.47 -14.41
C ASP A 88 3.39 3.72 -14.26
N CYS A 89 2.94 3.51 -13.03
CA CYS A 89 1.70 2.78 -12.77
C CYS A 89 0.44 3.50 -13.28
N GLU A 90 0.51 4.80 -13.51
CA GLU A 90 -0.59 5.57 -14.10
C GLU A 90 -0.74 5.30 -15.61
N LYS A 91 0.28 4.70 -16.29
CA LYS A 91 0.34 4.56 -17.75
C LYS A 91 0.74 3.17 -18.25
N CYS A 92 1.34 2.34 -17.38
CA CYS A 92 1.86 1.03 -17.79
C CYS A 92 0.79 0.13 -18.39
N SER A 93 1.21 -0.73 -19.32
CA SER A 93 0.37 -1.75 -19.92
C SER A 93 1.18 -3.01 -20.12
N PHE A 94 0.58 -4.15 -19.81
CA PHE A 94 1.17 -5.48 -19.95
C PHE A 94 0.34 -6.32 -20.92
N THR A 95 0.99 -7.27 -21.57
CA THR A 95 0.32 -8.26 -22.44
C THR A 95 -0.40 -9.34 -21.63
N GLN A 96 0.01 -9.55 -20.38
CA GLN A 96 -0.58 -10.49 -19.44
C GLN A 96 -1.39 -9.76 -18.35
N THR A 97 -2.31 -10.48 -17.73
CA THR A 97 -3.06 -10.02 -16.56
C THR A 97 -2.50 -10.63 -15.29
N PHE A 98 -2.79 -9.99 -14.15
CA PHE A 98 -2.30 -10.38 -12.83
C PHE A 98 -3.46 -10.77 -11.91
N ASP A 99 -3.25 -11.80 -11.10
CA ASP A 99 -4.23 -12.26 -10.12
C ASP A 99 -4.18 -11.40 -8.84
N LEU A 100 -3.01 -10.77 -8.62
CA LEU A 100 -2.81 -9.79 -7.56
C LEU A 100 -1.90 -8.66 -8.04
N ILE A 101 -2.32 -7.43 -7.77
CA ILE A 101 -1.45 -6.25 -7.89
C ILE A 101 -1.27 -5.66 -6.49
N VAL A 102 -0.01 -5.43 -6.10
CA VAL A 102 0.35 -4.86 -4.80
C VAL A 102 0.94 -3.47 -5.00
N LEU A 103 0.34 -2.46 -4.36
CA LEU A 103 0.88 -1.11 -4.21
C LEU A 103 1.16 -0.87 -2.74
N SER A 104 2.41 -0.99 -2.31
CA SER A 104 2.77 -0.75 -0.92
C SER A 104 3.46 0.59 -0.80
N ASP A 105 2.74 1.54 -0.16
CA ASP A 105 3.20 2.91 0.07
C ASP A 105 3.67 3.60 -1.25
N VAL A 106 2.79 3.60 -2.24
CA VAL A 106 2.98 4.19 -3.58
C VAL A 106 1.89 5.19 -3.92
N ILE A 107 0.65 4.90 -3.50
CA ILE A 107 -0.54 5.64 -3.95
C ILE A 107 -0.53 7.11 -3.48
N GLU A 108 0.16 7.43 -2.40
CA GLU A 108 0.36 8.79 -1.90
C GLU A 108 1.32 9.63 -2.73
N HIS A 109 2.18 8.98 -3.54
CA HIS A 109 3.21 9.61 -4.39
C HIS A 109 2.74 9.86 -5.82
N VAL A 110 1.66 9.22 -6.28
CA VAL A 110 1.19 9.35 -7.67
C VAL A 110 0.49 10.68 -7.90
N ASN A 111 0.53 11.20 -9.14
CA ASN A 111 -0.16 12.44 -9.50
C ASN A 111 -1.68 12.30 -9.43
N SER A 112 -2.23 11.13 -9.77
CA SER A 112 -3.66 10.85 -9.70
C SER A 112 -3.94 9.45 -9.18
N PRO A 113 -4.29 9.31 -7.88
CA PRO A 113 -4.68 8.02 -7.31
C PRO A 113 -5.83 7.32 -8.09
N LEU A 114 -6.79 8.10 -8.56
CA LEU A 114 -7.89 7.57 -9.38
C LEU A 114 -7.38 6.99 -10.71
N LEU A 115 -6.45 7.66 -11.37
CA LEU A 115 -5.89 7.20 -12.65
C LEU A 115 -5.02 5.95 -12.45
N ALA A 116 -4.18 5.94 -11.42
CA ALA A 116 -3.35 4.79 -11.08
C ALA A 116 -4.21 3.55 -10.82
N ILE A 117 -5.22 3.65 -9.95
CA ILE A 117 -6.14 2.53 -9.64
C ILE A 117 -6.89 2.09 -10.91
N LYS A 118 -7.40 3.05 -11.71
CA LYS A 118 -8.10 2.75 -12.97
C LYS A 118 -7.20 2.00 -13.97
N ASN A 119 -5.95 2.43 -14.10
CA ASN A 119 -5.01 1.81 -15.03
C ASN A 119 -4.62 0.40 -14.57
N LEU A 120 -4.31 0.25 -13.29
CA LEU A 120 -3.94 -1.04 -12.73
C LEU A 120 -5.09 -2.04 -12.69
N ALA A 121 -6.33 -1.58 -12.46
CA ALA A 121 -7.51 -2.43 -12.52
C ALA A 121 -7.69 -3.11 -13.90
N LYS A 122 -7.28 -2.47 -15.00
CA LYS A 122 -7.30 -3.06 -16.34
C LYS A 122 -6.28 -4.19 -16.53
N GLN A 123 -5.29 -4.27 -15.65
CA GLN A 123 -4.24 -5.30 -15.67
C GLN A 123 -4.60 -6.50 -14.80
N LEU A 124 -5.72 -6.44 -14.06
CA LEU A 124 -6.20 -7.56 -13.26
C LEU A 124 -6.82 -8.65 -14.12
N SER A 125 -6.60 -9.89 -13.75
CA SER A 125 -7.38 -11.02 -14.23
C SER A 125 -8.83 -10.96 -13.67
N PRO A 126 -9.81 -11.65 -14.29
CA PRO A 126 -11.15 -11.77 -13.70
C PRO A 126 -11.05 -12.27 -12.24
N ASN A 127 -11.77 -11.64 -11.34
CA ASN A 127 -11.71 -11.83 -9.88
C ASN A 127 -10.34 -11.52 -9.25
N GLY A 128 -9.45 -10.84 -9.94
CA GLY A 128 -8.14 -10.41 -9.43
C GLY A 128 -8.27 -9.32 -8.36
N TYR A 129 -7.22 -9.17 -7.56
CA TYR A 129 -7.20 -8.25 -6.42
C TYR A 129 -6.15 -7.15 -6.62
N LEU A 130 -6.51 -5.94 -6.20
CA LEU A 130 -5.61 -4.80 -6.03
C LEU A 130 -5.48 -4.53 -4.53
N LEU A 131 -4.30 -4.74 -3.97
CA LEU A 131 -3.98 -4.50 -2.58
C LEU A 131 -3.14 -3.24 -2.48
N ILE A 132 -3.59 -2.28 -1.70
CA ILE A 132 -2.96 -0.96 -1.56
C ILE A 132 -2.67 -0.71 -0.09
N THR A 133 -1.43 -0.34 0.25
CA THR A 133 -1.11 0.27 1.54
C THR A 133 -0.73 1.73 1.37
N THR A 134 -1.00 2.54 2.39
CA THR A 134 -0.68 3.98 2.41
C THR A 134 -0.68 4.49 3.85
N PRO A 135 0.02 5.59 4.17
CA PRO A 135 -0.10 6.25 5.46
C PRO A 135 -1.54 6.64 5.77
N ASN A 136 -1.91 6.51 7.04
CA ASN A 136 -3.26 6.87 7.49
C ASN A 136 -3.28 8.32 7.97
N PRO A 137 -4.02 9.23 7.30
CA PRO A 137 -4.11 10.63 7.74
C PRO A 137 -4.79 10.81 9.10
N ASN A 138 -5.56 9.81 9.57
CA ASN A 138 -6.16 9.80 10.90
C ASN A 138 -5.26 9.16 11.98
N HIS A 139 -3.98 8.97 11.69
CA HIS A 139 -3.03 8.48 12.69
C HIS A 139 -3.06 9.33 13.96
N TYR A 140 -3.15 8.67 15.13
CA TYR A 140 -3.32 9.35 16.42
C TYR A 140 -2.32 10.49 16.64
N GLY A 141 -1.06 10.34 16.20
CA GLY A 141 -0.03 11.36 16.35
C GLY A 141 -0.31 12.60 15.51
N LEU A 142 -0.79 12.44 14.26
CA LEU A 142 -1.15 13.56 13.38
C LEU A 142 -2.39 14.28 13.91
N VAL A 143 -3.42 13.55 14.32
CA VAL A 143 -4.66 14.10 14.88
C VAL A 143 -4.37 14.86 16.17
N LEU A 144 -3.56 14.32 17.09
CA LEU A 144 -3.17 14.99 18.32
C LEU A 144 -2.36 16.27 18.06
N ARG A 145 -1.41 16.24 17.11
CA ARG A 145 -0.63 17.44 16.71
C ARG A 145 -1.55 18.53 16.16
N ALA A 146 -2.46 18.16 15.26
CA ALA A 146 -3.44 19.10 14.69
C ALA A 146 -4.34 19.69 15.78
N TRP A 147 -4.82 18.87 16.71
CA TRP A 147 -5.66 19.32 17.83
C TRP A 147 -4.93 20.28 18.78
N LEU A 148 -3.62 20.08 18.96
CA LEU A 148 -2.75 20.97 19.75
C LEU A 148 -2.28 22.21 18.96
N GLY A 149 -2.80 22.47 17.76
CA GLY A 149 -2.39 23.59 16.91
C GLY A 149 -0.95 23.48 16.38
N ARG A 150 -0.37 22.25 16.35
CA ARG A 150 0.99 22.01 15.84
C ARG A 150 0.94 21.60 14.38
N HIS A 151 2.00 21.93 13.62
CA HIS A 151 2.13 21.47 12.25
C HIS A 151 2.15 19.94 12.17
N THR A 152 1.40 19.39 11.21
CA THR A 152 1.49 17.98 10.84
C THR A 152 2.73 17.76 9.97
N GLU A 153 3.45 16.68 10.23
CA GLU A 153 4.60 16.29 9.41
C GLU A 153 4.10 15.47 8.22
N VAL A 154 4.40 15.96 7.03
CA VAL A 154 4.12 15.26 5.77
C VAL A 154 5.44 15.13 5.02
N TYR A 155 5.73 13.97 4.48
CA TYR A 155 6.92 13.78 3.63
C TYR A 155 6.77 14.61 2.35
N TYR A 156 7.90 15.12 1.85
CA TYR A 156 7.94 16.05 0.72
C TYR A 156 7.24 15.51 -0.55
N ASP A 157 7.34 14.22 -0.77
CA ASP A 157 6.83 13.49 -1.93
C ASP A 157 5.43 12.90 -1.73
N HIS A 158 4.83 13.05 -0.53
CA HIS A 158 3.45 12.65 -0.27
C HIS A 158 2.48 13.75 -0.73
N VAL A 159 1.92 13.61 -1.91
CA VAL A 159 1.00 14.59 -2.51
C VAL A 159 -0.47 14.28 -2.27
N SER A 160 -0.78 13.08 -1.77
CA SER A 160 -2.14 12.63 -1.49
C SER A 160 -2.28 12.03 -0.09
N ALA A 161 -3.41 12.29 0.57
CA ALA A 161 -3.79 11.67 1.83
C ALA A 161 -5.17 11.03 1.69
N LEU A 162 -5.22 9.70 1.71
CA LEU A 162 -6.42 8.93 1.37
C LEU A 162 -7.02 8.26 2.59
N LEU A 163 -8.31 8.50 2.82
CA LEU A 163 -9.13 7.78 3.80
C LEU A 163 -9.75 6.51 3.16
N PRO A 164 -10.17 5.52 3.94
CA PRO A 164 -10.93 4.37 3.42
C PRO A 164 -12.13 4.77 2.58
N GLU A 165 -12.81 5.85 2.96
CA GLU A 165 -13.97 6.39 2.26
C GLU A 165 -13.62 6.90 0.85
N HIS A 166 -12.40 7.39 0.62
CA HIS A 166 -11.92 7.73 -0.71
C HIS A 166 -11.77 6.49 -1.59
N PHE A 167 -11.25 5.38 -1.04
CA PHE A 167 -11.16 4.12 -1.78
C PHE A 167 -12.55 3.55 -2.09
N GLN A 168 -13.52 3.64 -1.17
CA GLN A 168 -14.92 3.28 -1.46
C GLN A 168 -15.50 4.12 -2.60
N ALA A 169 -15.26 5.44 -2.58
CA ALA A 169 -15.73 6.33 -3.65
C ALA A 169 -15.08 6.01 -5.01
N ILE A 170 -13.79 5.70 -5.02
CA ILE A 170 -13.04 5.27 -6.22
C ILE A 170 -13.58 3.94 -6.73
N SER A 171 -13.78 2.97 -5.84
CA SER A 171 -14.35 1.66 -6.17
C SER A 171 -15.72 1.78 -6.83
N ASN A 172 -16.61 2.57 -6.23
CA ASN A 172 -17.94 2.84 -6.80
C ASN A 172 -17.89 3.46 -8.20
N ARG A 173 -16.90 4.33 -8.47
CA ARG A 173 -16.72 4.96 -9.79
C ARG A 173 -16.15 4.03 -10.84
N LEU A 174 -15.33 3.06 -10.42
CA LEU A 174 -14.60 2.17 -11.33
C LEU A 174 -15.28 0.79 -11.49
N GLY A 175 -16.38 0.53 -10.77
CA GLY A 175 -17.04 -0.78 -10.77
C GLY A 175 -16.19 -1.84 -10.06
N LEU A 176 -15.37 -1.44 -9.08
CA LEU A 176 -14.60 -2.37 -8.25
C LEU A 176 -15.35 -2.62 -6.95
N LYS A 177 -15.12 -3.78 -6.34
CA LYS A 177 -15.62 -4.12 -5.01
C LYS A 177 -14.55 -3.82 -3.96
N LEU A 178 -14.87 -3.04 -2.93
CA LEU A 178 -14.05 -2.91 -1.74
C LEU A 178 -14.28 -4.15 -0.86
N CYS A 179 -13.28 -5.01 -0.74
CA CYS A 179 -13.36 -6.28 -0.03
C CYS A 179 -12.94 -6.17 1.44
N ASP A 180 -11.84 -5.46 1.70
CA ASP A 180 -11.32 -5.30 3.05
C ASP A 180 -10.72 -3.92 3.27
N VAL A 181 -10.81 -3.46 4.53
CA VAL A 181 -10.14 -2.26 5.05
C VAL A 181 -9.46 -2.65 6.35
N MET A 182 -8.16 -2.47 6.42
CA MET A 182 -7.35 -2.83 7.57
C MET A 182 -6.43 -1.70 7.97
N PHE A 183 -6.25 -1.55 9.27
CA PHE A 183 -5.34 -0.57 9.85
C PHE A 183 -4.25 -1.27 10.63
N PHE A 184 -3.01 -0.79 10.49
CA PHE A 184 -1.85 -1.35 11.16
C PHE A 184 -0.84 -0.26 11.53
N SER A 185 0.12 -0.61 12.38
CA SER A 185 1.25 0.25 12.70
C SER A 185 2.52 -0.56 12.64
N HIS A 186 3.50 -0.06 11.90
CA HIS A 186 4.83 -0.65 11.89
C HIS A 186 5.49 -0.50 13.27
N LEU A 187 6.27 -1.52 13.66
CA LEU A 187 7.06 -1.45 14.88
C LEU A 187 8.38 -0.74 14.57
N ASP A 188 8.50 0.52 14.98
CA ASP A 188 9.76 1.25 14.85
C ASP A 188 10.76 0.76 15.92
N ARG A 189 11.82 0.10 15.46
CA ARG A 189 12.88 -0.47 16.32
C ARG A 189 14.17 0.36 16.35
N ARG A 190 14.19 1.54 15.72
CA ARG A 190 15.39 2.38 15.60
C ARG A 190 15.89 2.92 16.94
N SER A 191 14.98 3.16 17.91
CA SER A 191 15.34 3.57 19.27
C SER A 191 14.41 2.96 20.30
N PHE A 192 14.81 2.96 21.58
CA PHE A 192 13.95 2.50 22.68
C PHE A 192 12.67 3.36 22.78
N GLU A 193 12.80 4.67 22.63
CA GLU A 193 11.68 5.60 22.66
C GLU A 193 10.67 5.33 21.53
N ASN A 194 11.16 5.15 20.31
CA ASN A 194 10.31 4.82 19.15
C ASN A 194 9.63 3.46 19.33
N ARG A 195 10.34 2.50 19.91
CA ARG A 195 9.77 1.18 20.20
C ARG A 195 8.63 1.28 21.21
N LEU A 196 8.80 2.06 22.29
CA LEU A 196 7.75 2.28 23.29
C LEU A 196 6.55 3.00 22.68
N LYS A 197 6.77 4.07 21.89
CA LYS A 197 5.71 4.79 21.15
C LYS A 197 4.94 3.84 20.22
N SER A 198 5.63 2.96 19.51
CA SER A 198 5.00 1.98 18.61
C SER A 198 4.15 0.95 19.37
N TYR A 199 4.60 0.50 20.54
CA TYR A 199 3.79 -0.40 21.38
C TYR A 199 2.53 0.29 21.91
N LEU A 200 2.65 1.54 22.38
CA LEU A 200 1.50 2.34 22.82
C LEU A 200 0.52 2.59 21.66
N ALA A 201 1.04 2.92 20.48
CA ALA A 201 0.23 3.07 19.27
C ALA A 201 -0.55 1.81 18.92
N ARG A 202 0.09 0.64 19.00
CA ARG A 202 -0.57 -0.65 18.78
C ARG A 202 -1.64 -0.96 19.83
N LEU A 203 -1.39 -0.61 21.08
CA LEU A 203 -2.36 -0.80 22.16
C LEU A 203 -3.59 0.10 21.94
N LEU A 204 -3.38 1.38 21.68
CA LEU A 204 -4.44 2.34 21.34
C LEU A 204 -5.20 1.93 20.08
N GLY A 205 -4.50 1.43 19.07
CA GLY A 205 -5.10 0.92 17.84
C GLY A 205 -6.02 -0.29 18.03
N ARG A 206 -5.85 -1.08 19.11
CA ARG A 206 -6.81 -2.14 19.48
C ARG A 206 -8.17 -1.60 19.90
N LEU A 207 -8.17 -0.42 20.55
CA LEU A 207 -9.39 0.26 21.00
C LEU A 207 -10.00 1.11 19.88
N ALA A 208 -9.16 1.69 19.03
CA ALA A 208 -9.55 2.56 17.92
C ALA A 208 -8.76 2.19 16.64
N PRO A 209 -9.13 1.14 15.90
CA PRO A 209 -8.37 0.67 14.74
C PRO A 209 -8.07 1.76 13.71
N ARG A 210 -9.00 2.71 13.51
CA ARG A 210 -8.83 3.84 12.59
C ARG A 210 -7.72 4.82 12.96
N CYS A 211 -7.10 4.69 14.15
CA CYS A 211 -6.00 5.57 14.60
C CYS A 211 -4.60 4.96 14.40
N HIS A 212 -4.49 3.78 13.78
CA HIS A 212 -3.20 3.20 13.39
C HIS A 212 -2.46 4.05 12.35
N GLY A 213 -1.13 3.86 12.26
CA GLY A 213 -0.24 4.65 11.39
C GLY A 213 -0.47 4.45 9.90
N SER A 214 -0.94 3.28 9.49
CA SER A 214 -1.11 2.91 8.08
C SER A 214 -2.45 2.25 7.83
N LEU A 215 -2.89 2.35 6.60
CA LEU A 215 -4.11 1.79 6.05
C LEU A 215 -3.75 0.77 4.97
N MET A 216 -4.47 -0.33 4.92
CA MET A 216 -4.47 -1.28 3.80
C MET A 216 -5.90 -1.48 3.32
N VAL A 217 -6.09 -1.44 2.01
CA VAL A 217 -7.36 -1.75 1.35
C VAL A 217 -7.17 -2.84 0.32
N VAL A 218 -8.20 -3.67 0.14
CA VAL A 218 -8.25 -4.70 -0.89
C VAL A 218 -9.45 -4.41 -1.77
N LEU A 219 -9.16 -4.16 -3.05
CA LEU A 219 -10.16 -3.98 -4.10
C LEU A 219 -10.18 -5.23 -4.98
N GLN A 220 -11.34 -5.61 -5.47
CA GLN A 220 -11.52 -6.75 -6.38
C GLN A 220 -12.16 -6.28 -7.69
N LEU A 221 -11.71 -6.84 -8.79
CA LEU A 221 -12.38 -6.74 -10.07
C LEU A 221 -13.48 -7.81 -10.09
N ASP A 222 -14.73 -7.37 -10.24
CA ASP A 222 -15.89 -8.27 -10.42
C ASP A 222 -15.88 -8.92 -11.80
#